data_6687ee6907079a804a964b7d0f91d0d6
#
_entry.id   6687ee6907079a804a964b7d0f91d0d6
#
_cell.length_a   1.000
_cell.length_b   1.000
_cell.length_c   1.000
_cell.angle_alpha   90.00
_cell.angle_beta   90.00
_cell.angle_gamma   90.00
#
_symmetry.space_group_name_H-M   'P 1'
#
loop_
_entity.id
_entity.type
_entity.pdbx_description
1 polymer ?
#
loop_
_entity_poly.entity_id
_entity_poly.type
_entity_poly.pdbx_seq_one_letter_code
_entity_poly.pdbx_strand_id
1 'polypeptide(L)'
;MAKAYSGRDGQLLIDGTTQIKVTNWSVQADAEMLETTTLGDSQRSYTPGVQGFSGSATLLYYKDDTGRNDAATLLKKVIKTTGVSSTDTVDLRLRFVDGTITNDIRMTAYITSVSTSVGVGEVSSAQINFQATGALTAVTI
;
A
#
# COMPACT_ATOMS: atom_id res chain seq x y z
N MET A 1 -5.53 -23.96 17.48
CA MET A 1 -6.23 -23.97 16.17
C MET A 1 -5.74 -22.79 15.33
N ALA A 2 -5.41 -23.04 14.09
CA ALA A 2 -5.01 -21.98 13.17
C ALA A 2 -6.19 -21.05 12.88
N LYS A 3 -5.91 -19.75 12.77
CA LYS A 3 -6.90 -18.75 12.44
C LYS A 3 -6.52 -18.05 11.14
N ALA A 4 -7.44 -17.98 10.21
CA ALA A 4 -7.26 -17.19 8.99
C ALA A 4 -7.83 -15.79 9.22
N TYR A 5 -7.10 -14.78 8.77
CA TYR A 5 -7.59 -13.40 8.82
C TYR A 5 -8.64 -13.18 7.73
N SER A 6 -9.69 -12.43 8.08
CA SER A 6 -10.68 -12.00 7.11
C SER A 6 -10.40 -10.56 6.68
N GLY A 7 -11.07 -10.10 5.63
CA GLY A 7 -10.96 -8.71 5.20
C GLY A 7 -11.42 -7.71 6.25
N ARG A 8 -12.19 -8.14 7.24
CA ARG A 8 -12.61 -7.28 8.35
C ARG A 8 -11.46 -6.92 9.29
N ASP A 9 -10.41 -7.74 9.30
CA ASP A 9 -9.25 -7.55 10.16
C ASP A 9 -8.22 -6.63 9.53
N GLY A 10 -8.40 -6.25 8.26
CA GLY A 10 -7.47 -5.39 7.55
C GLY A 10 -7.76 -3.91 7.75
N GLN A 11 -6.70 -3.12 7.86
CA GLN A 11 -6.77 -1.67 8.01
C GLN A 11 -5.68 -1.01 7.18
N LEU A 12 -5.90 0.24 6.78
CA LEU A 12 -4.90 1.07 6.12
C LEU A 12 -4.71 2.34 6.94
N LEU A 13 -3.48 2.64 7.33
CA LEU A 13 -3.14 3.85 8.05
C LEU A 13 -2.14 4.67 7.25
N ILE A 14 -2.21 5.98 7.40
CA ILE A 14 -1.26 6.92 6.82
C ILE A 14 -0.64 7.78 7.93
N ASP A 15 0.59 8.19 7.71
CA ASP A 15 1.34 9.08 8.61
C ASP A 15 1.29 8.62 10.07
N GLY A 16 1.34 7.30 10.26
CA GLY A 16 1.46 6.65 11.56
C GLY A 16 0.16 6.20 12.18
N THR A 17 -0.82 7.07 12.37
CA THR A 17 -2.00 6.75 13.18
C THR A 17 -3.34 7.08 12.52
N THR A 18 -3.33 7.80 11.39
CA THR A 18 -4.58 8.18 10.72
C THR A 18 -5.12 7.00 9.91
N GLN A 19 -6.24 6.45 10.37
CA GLN A 19 -6.90 5.33 9.70
C GLN A 19 -7.81 5.83 8.59
N ILE A 20 -7.68 5.23 7.41
CA ILE A 20 -8.52 5.52 6.25
C ILE A 20 -9.53 4.39 6.09
N LYS A 21 -10.77 4.73 5.77
CA LYS A 21 -11.79 3.73 5.46
C LYS A 21 -11.51 3.14 4.09
N VAL A 22 -11.27 1.84 4.05
CA VAL A 22 -10.96 1.11 2.82
C VAL A 22 -11.90 -0.07 2.69
N THR A 23 -12.18 -0.45 1.44
CA THR A 23 -12.91 -1.68 1.16
C THR A 23 -11.96 -2.83 0.92
N ASN A 24 -10.79 -2.56 0.39
CA ASN A 24 -9.73 -3.57 0.22
C ASN A 24 -8.37 -2.90 0.06
N TRP A 25 -7.34 -3.68 0.28
CA TRP A 25 -5.97 -3.32 -0.09
C TRP A 25 -5.20 -4.58 -0.45
N SER A 26 -4.14 -4.40 -1.24
CA SER A 26 -3.23 -5.48 -1.59
C SER A 26 -1.81 -4.95 -1.66
N VAL A 27 -0.85 -5.82 -1.39
CA VAL A 27 0.57 -5.50 -1.52
C VAL A 27 1.26 -6.66 -2.22
N GLN A 28 2.18 -6.31 -3.10
CA GLN A 28 2.99 -7.27 -3.84
C GLN A 28 4.46 -6.97 -3.58
N ALA A 29 5.23 -8.00 -3.26
CA ALA A 29 6.66 -7.92 -3.09
C ALA A 29 7.33 -8.71 -4.21
N ASP A 30 8.29 -8.11 -4.87
CA ASP A 30 9.04 -8.72 -5.96
C ASP A 30 10.52 -8.73 -5.61
N ALA A 31 11.20 -9.83 -5.90
CA ALA A 31 12.64 -9.94 -5.77
C ALA A 31 13.21 -10.32 -7.15
N GLU A 32 14.13 -9.50 -7.63
CA GLU A 32 14.84 -9.79 -8.86
C GLU A 32 15.80 -10.95 -8.62
N MET A 33 15.79 -11.94 -9.53
CA MET A 33 16.70 -13.09 -9.49
C MET A 33 17.65 -13.00 -10.66
N LEU A 34 18.93 -12.85 -10.37
CA LEU A 34 19.99 -12.80 -11.37
C LEU A 34 20.57 -14.19 -11.53
N GLU A 35 20.67 -14.66 -12.78
CA GLU A 35 21.21 -15.98 -13.08
C GLU A 35 22.73 -15.96 -12.97
N THR A 36 23.27 -16.88 -12.19
CA THR A 36 24.73 -17.02 -11.98
C THR A 36 25.25 -18.35 -12.51
N THR A 37 24.46 -19.06 -13.32
CA THR A 37 24.82 -20.33 -13.92
C THR A 37 26.04 -20.16 -14.83
N THR A 38 27.02 -21.06 -14.69
CA THR A 38 28.24 -21.07 -15.51
C THR A 38 28.29 -22.31 -16.42
N LEU A 39 29.21 -22.25 -17.37
CA LEU A 39 29.49 -23.45 -18.21
C LEU A 39 29.94 -24.61 -17.32
N GLY A 40 29.37 -25.77 -17.55
CA GLY A 40 29.65 -26.93 -16.73
C GLY A 40 28.64 -27.21 -15.65
N ASP A 41 27.76 -26.23 -15.33
CA ASP A 41 26.69 -26.45 -14.36
C ASP A 41 25.57 -27.27 -15.00
N SER A 42 25.09 -28.25 -14.27
CA SER A 42 23.95 -29.06 -14.69
C SER A 42 22.61 -28.49 -14.26
N GLN A 43 22.61 -27.49 -13.37
CA GLN A 43 21.43 -26.85 -12.85
C GLN A 43 21.64 -25.35 -12.83
N ARG A 44 20.53 -24.60 -12.91
CA ARG A 44 20.57 -23.13 -12.87
C ARG A 44 20.74 -22.65 -11.45
N SER A 45 21.59 -21.64 -11.27
CA SER A 45 21.80 -20.95 -9.99
C SER A 45 21.42 -19.48 -10.13
N TYR A 46 20.88 -18.90 -9.04
CA TYR A 46 20.40 -17.52 -9.03
C TYR A 46 20.92 -16.78 -7.81
N THR A 47 21.13 -15.49 -7.97
CA THR A 47 21.47 -14.58 -6.87
C THR A 47 20.39 -13.50 -6.79
N PRO A 48 19.86 -13.20 -5.59
CA PRO A 48 18.87 -12.13 -5.45
C PRO A 48 19.47 -10.77 -5.84
N GLY A 49 18.72 -10.01 -6.59
CA GLY A 49 19.03 -8.62 -6.94
C GLY A 49 18.21 -7.64 -6.10
N VAL A 50 17.64 -6.65 -6.76
CA VAL A 50 16.87 -5.59 -6.11
C VAL A 50 15.46 -6.06 -5.79
N GLN A 51 14.95 -5.68 -4.63
CA GLN A 51 13.57 -5.93 -4.23
C GLN A 51 12.71 -4.70 -4.50
N GLY A 52 11.44 -4.95 -4.84
CA GLY A 52 10.45 -3.90 -5.03
C GLY A 52 9.15 -4.26 -4.34
N PHE A 53 8.44 -3.24 -3.86
CA PHE A 53 7.15 -3.41 -3.21
C PHE A 53 6.15 -2.45 -3.82
N SER A 54 4.98 -2.96 -4.16
CA SER A 54 3.90 -2.17 -4.76
C SER A 54 2.56 -2.71 -4.30
N GLY A 55 1.52 -1.94 -4.52
CA GLY A 55 0.19 -2.40 -4.18
C GLY A 55 -0.89 -1.42 -4.60
N SER A 56 -2.11 -1.76 -4.19
CA SER A 56 -3.28 -0.95 -4.46
C SER A 56 -4.25 -1.00 -3.29
N ALA A 57 -5.12 0.00 -3.23
CA ALA A 57 -6.20 0.05 -2.24
C ALA A 57 -7.38 0.77 -2.83
N THR A 58 -8.59 0.35 -2.41
CA THR A 58 -9.82 1.06 -2.74
C THR A 58 -10.32 1.76 -1.49
N LEU A 59 -10.42 3.07 -1.56
CA LEU A 59 -10.77 3.94 -0.45
C LEU A 59 -12.21 4.41 -0.60
N LEU A 60 -12.89 4.63 0.53
CA LEU A 60 -14.14 5.37 0.54
C LEU A 60 -13.83 6.86 0.65
N TYR A 61 -14.47 7.66 -0.21
CA TYR A 61 -14.34 9.11 -0.16
C TYR A 61 -15.41 9.64 0.78
N TYR A 62 -14.99 10.13 1.94
CA TYR A 62 -15.90 10.50 3.02
C TYR A 62 -15.37 11.69 3.82
N LYS A 63 -16.27 12.32 4.54
CA LYS A 63 -15.93 13.25 5.61
C LYS A 63 -16.40 12.68 6.94
N ASP A 64 -15.59 12.83 7.97
CA ASP A 64 -15.99 12.43 9.31
C ASP A 64 -16.85 13.53 9.98
N ASP A 65 -17.26 13.31 11.22
CA ASP A 65 -18.12 14.25 11.96
C ASP A 65 -17.47 15.63 12.17
N THR A 66 -16.14 15.69 12.07
CA THR A 66 -15.39 16.96 12.17
C THR A 66 -15.15 17.61 10.81
N GLY A 67 -15.62 16.98 9.73
CA GLY A 67 -15.41 17.46 8.36
C GLY A 67 -14.09 17.04 7.74
N ARG A 68 -13.32 16.18 8.42
CA ARG A 68 -12.02 15.73 7.95
C ARG A 68 -12.18 14.64 6.89
N ASN A 69 -11.39 14.75 5.83
CA ASN A 69 -11.37 13.78 4.74
C ASN A 69 -9.96 13.22 4.57
N ASP A 70 -9.69 12.08 5.18
CA ASP A 70 -8.35 11.50 5.17
C ASP A 70 -7.99 10.89 3.82
N ALA A 71 -8.97 10.41 3.07
CA ALA A 71 -8.73 9.90 1.72
C ALA A 71 -8.20 10.99 0.80
N ALA A 72 -8.65 12.24 0.96
CA ALA A 72 -8.18 13.35 0.16
C ALA A 72 -6.68 13.60 0.32
N THR A 73 -6.11 13.28 1.49
CA THR A 73 -4.68 13.44 1.73
C THR A 73 -3.85 12.59 0.77
N LEU A 74 -4.29 11.36 0.51
CA LEU A 74 -3.62 10.49 -0.47
C LEU A 74 -3.86 10.96 -1.90
N LEU A 75 -5.10 11.36 -2.22
CA LEU A 75 -5.44 11.79 -3.57
C LEU A 75 -4.65 13.03 -3.98
N LYS A 76 -4.41 13.94 -3.05
CA LYS A 76 -3.66 15.18 -3.32
C LYS A 76 -2.19 14.95 -3.63
N LYS A 77 -1.65 13.76 -3.39
CA LYS A 77 -0.28 13.44 -3.77
C LYS A 77 -0.10 13.31 -5.29
N VAL A 78 -1.17 13.04 -6.02
CA VAL A 78 -1.15 12.88 -7.47
C VAL A 78 -2.05 13.90 -8.16
N ILE A 79 -3.25 14.14 -7.64
CA ILE A 79 -4.18 15.13 -8.20
C ILE A 79 -3.71 16.52 -7.76
N LYS A 80 -2.85 17.12 -8.58
CA LYS A 80 -2.20 18.39 -8.28
C LYS A 80 -2.20 19.27 -9.51
N THR A 81 -2.19 20.58 -9.28
CA THR A 81 -1.99 21.56 -10.35
C THR A 81 -0.51 21.74 -10.68
N THR A 82 0.38 21.34 -9.76
CA THR A 82 1.83 21.31 -9.98
C THR A 82 2.29 19.87 -10.18
N GLY A 83 3.49 19.68 -10.71
CA GLY A 83 4.02 18.33 -10.91
C GLY A 83 4.27 17.59 -9.60
N VAL A 84 4.28 16.28 -9.67
CA VAL A 84 4.64 15.42 -8.53
C VAL A 84 6.15 15.51 -8.31
N SER A 85 6.57 15.70 -7.07
CA SER A 85 7.98 15.85 -6.72
C SER A 85 8.46 14.69 -5.85
N SER A 86 9.77 14.61 -5.62
CA SER A 86 10.36 13.58 -4.78
C SER A 86 9.96 13.65 -3.32
N THR A 87 9.34 14.76 -2.89
CA THR A 87 8.84 14.93 -1.52
C THR A 87 7.38 14.48 -1.36
N ASP A 88 6.72 14.11 -2.44
CA ASP A 88 5.32 13.68 -2.42
C ASP A 88 5.20 12.21 -2.03
N THR A 89 5.79 11.85 -0.89
CA THR A 89 5.72 10.50 -0.32
C THR A 89 4.72 10.45 0.81
N VAL A 90 4.28 9.25 1.12
CA VAL A 90 3.37 9.00 2.23
C VAL A 90 3.87 7.76 3.00
N ASP A 91 3.73 7.79 4.32
CA ASP A 91 4.02 6.65 5.17
C ASP A 91 2.76 5.78 5.24
N LEU A 92 2.79 4.64 4.55
CA LEU A 92 1.69 3.69 4.52
C LEU A 92 1.91 2.57 5.53
N ARG A 93 0.85 2.21 6.20
CA ARG A 93 0.85 1.09 7.14
C ARG A 93 -0.34 0.19 6.82
N LEU A 94 -0.02 -0.99 6.28
CA LEU A 94 -1.01 -2.01 5.94
C LEU A 94 -1.09 -2.97 7.13
N ARG A 95 -2.25 -3.01 7.75
CA ARG A 95 -2.39 -3.63 9.08
C ARG A 95 -3.41 -4.75 9.08
N PHE A 96 -3.05 -5.84 9.78
CA PHE A 96 -3.99 -6.87 10.22
C PHE A 96 -4.11 -6.78 11.74
N VAL A 97 -5.34 -6.75 12.23
CA VAL A 97 -5.63 -6.69 13.67
C VAL A 97 -6.28 -8.00 14.09
N ASP A 98 -5.75 -8.60 15.15
CA ASP A 98 -6.32 -9.79 15.76
C ASP A 98 -6.39 -9.58 17.27
N GLY A 99 -7.55 -9.09 17.74
CA GLY A 99 -7.70 -8.74 19.15
C GLY A 99 -6.71 -7.66 19.57
N THR A 100 -5.77 -8.02 20.44
CA THR A 100 -4.71 -7.11 20.90
C THR A 100 -3.44 -7.19 20.07
N ILE A 101 -3.35 -8.17 19.17
CA ILE A 101 -2.17 -8.36 18.32
C ILE A 101 -2.35 -7.56 17.05
N THR A 102 -1.35 -6.78 16.69
CA THR A 102 -1.34 -5.96 15.49
C THR A 102 -0.14 -6.33 14.64
N ASN A 103 -0.39 -6.71 13.40
CA ASN A 103 0.65 -7.03 12.43
C ASN A 103 0.65 -5.97 11.33
N ASP A 104 1.78 -5.34 11.09
CA ASP A 104 1.92 -4.22 10.15
C ASP A 104 2.96 -4.51 9.07
N ILE A 105 2.67 -3.99 7.88
CA ILE A 105 3.68 -3.77 6.84
C ILE A 105 3.77 -2.25 6.65
N ARG A 106 4.90 -1.65 7.02
CA ARG A 106 5.12 -0.20 6.93
C ARG A 106 6.07 0.12 5.80
N MET A 107 5.73 1.14 5.04
CA MET A 107 6.59 1.59 3.94
C MET A 107 6.41 3.08 3.69
N THR A 108 7.45 3.70 3.16
CA THR A 108 7.36 5.02 2.55
C THR A 108 7.12 4.81 1.06
N ALA A 109 6.06 5.38 0.53
CA ALA A 109 5.64 5.10 -0.83
C ALA A 109 5.21 6.35 -1.57
N TYR A 110 5.34 6.30 -2.90
CA TYR A 110 4.67 7.23 -3.80
C TYR A 110 3.34 6.66 -4.22
N ILE A 111 2.34 7.54 -4.32
CA ILE A 111 1.08 7.17 -4.96
C ILE A 111 1.30 7.35 -6.46
N THR A 112 1.27 6.25 -7.20
CA THR A 112 1.61 6.26 -8.62
C THR A 112 0.42 6.57 -9.52
N SER A 113 -0.79 6.21 -9.07
CA SER A 113 -2.00 6.54 -9.81
C SER A 113 -3.19 6.62 -8.89
N VAL A 114 -4.18 7.42 -9.28
CA VAL A 114 -5.43 7.60 -8.56
C VAL A 114 -6.56 7.59 -9.56
N SER A 115 -7.62 6.86 -9.24
CA SER A 115 -8.85 6.84 -10.02
C SER A 115 -10.01 7.11 -9.07
N THR A 116 -10.82 8.10 -9.38
CA THR A 116 -12.02 8.42 -8.59
C THR A 116 -13.25 8.31 -9.46
N SER A 117 -14.35 7.88 -8.84
CA SER A 117 -15.63 7.80 -9.54
C SER A 117 -16.76 8.25 -8.62
N VAL A 118 -17.75 8.91 -9.21
CA VAL A 118 -18.96 9.36 -8.52
C VAL A 118 -20.15 8.98 -9.38
N GLY A 119 -21.09 8.25 -8.81
CA GLY A 119 -22.31 7.83 -9.49
C GLY A 119 -23.53 8.10 -8.63
N VAL A 120 -24.65 8.37 -9.28
CA VAL A 120 -25.92 8.56 -8.58
C VAL A 120 -26.34 7.24 -7.95
N GLY A 121 -26.65 7.29 -6.65
CA GLY A 121 -27.05 6.10 -5.90
C GLY A 121 -25.90 5.21 -5.45
N GLU A 122 -24.66 5.64 -5.66
CA GLU A 122 -23.46 4.90 -5.27
C GLU A 122 -22.64 5.68 -4.25
N VAL A 123 -21.91 4.96 -3.41
CA VAL A 123 -20.92 5.56 -2.52
C VAL A 123 -19.70 5.96 -3.35
N SER A 124 -19.26 7.20 -3.19
CA SER A 124 -18.05 7.67 -3.87
C SER A 124 -16.84 6.91 -3.37
N SER A 125 -16.01 6.44 -4.29
CA SER A 125 -14.81 5.69 -3.97
C SER A 125 -13.63 6.18 -4.80
N ALA A 126 -12.43 5.83 -4.34
CA ALA A 126 -11.21 6.11 -5.05
C ALA A 126 -10.32 4.89 -4.99
N GLN A 127 -9.68 4.58 -6.11
CA GLN A 127 -8.68 3.52 -6.17
C GLN A 127 -7.32 4.16 -6.31
N ILE A 128 -6.38 3.73 -5.49
CA ILE A 128 -4.99 4.18 -5.57
C ILE A 128 -4.07 3.01 -5.86
N ASN A 129 -3.00 3.30 -6.57
CA ASN A 129 -1.86 2.40 -6.69
C ASN A 129 -0.65 3.09 -6.08
N PHE A 130 0.17 2.32 -5.39
CA PHE A 130 1.35 2.86 -4.74
C PHE A 130 2.56 1.99 -4.99
N GLN A 131 3.73 2.60 -4.88
CA GLN A 131 5.01 1.93 -5.00
C GLN A 131 5.92 2.40 -3.88
N ALA A 132 6.48 1.45 -3.14
CA ALA A 132 7.41 1.77 -2.08
C ALA A 132 8.72 2.32 -2.66
N THR A 133 9.30 3.26 -1.94
CA THR A 133 10.62 3.79 -2.24
C THR A 133 11.58 3.39 -1.13
N GLY A 134 12.67 2.72 -1.51
CA GLY A 134 13.63 2.19 -0.56
C GLY A 134 13.16 0.91 0.12
N ALA A 135 13.76 0.59 1.25
CA ALA A 135 13.41 -0.59 2.02
C ALA A 135 12.11 -0.37 2.81
N LEU A 136 11.44 -1.48 3.15
CA LEU A 136 10.30 -1.40 4.08
C LEU A 136 10.79 -0.88 5.43
N THR A 137 9.97 -0.01 6.05
CA THR A 137 10.30 0.56 7.35
C THR A 137 10.17 -0.47 8.45
N ALA A 138 9.13 -1.31 8.39
CA ALA A 138 8.93 -2.38 9.34
C ALA A 138 8.03 -3.45 8.73
N VAL A 139 8.27 -4.69 9.12
CA VAL A 139 7.42 -5.83 8.76
C VAL A 139 7.21 -6.64 10.04
N THR A 140 5.98 -6.59 10.54
CA THR A 140 5.56 -7.36 11.70
C THR A 140 4.37 -8.21 11.28
N ILE A 141 4.62 -9.45 10.90
CA ILE A 141 3.58 -10.35 10.41
C ILE A 141 3.76 -11.76 10.97
#